data_a4e341bc0cd071ec1efa2411e15a8802
#
_entry.id   a4e341bc0cd071ec1efa2411e15a8802
#
_cell.length_a   1.000
_cell.length_b   1.000
_cell.length_c   1.000
_cell.angle_alpha   90.00
_cell.angle_beta   90.00
_cell.angle_gamma   90.00
#
_symmetry.space_group_name_H-M   'P 1'
#
loop_
_entity.id
_entity.type
_entity.pdbx_description
1 polymer ?
#
loop_
_entity_poly.entity_id
_entity_poly.type
_entity_poly.pdbx_seq_one_letter_code
_entity_poly.pdbx_strand_id
1 'polypeptide(L)'
;MSEALAEGVNRFLQSLRNERRLSPHTESAYNRDLRTLVAYCDEHGITAWDGLDPQHIRSFAAQCHRRGLAPRSVQRRLSATRSLFRYLIREGELKRDPSADVQAPKSRKRLPVTLDADTMARLLEFRTDDSLAVRDKAIMELFYSSGLRLAELLS
;
A
#
# COMPACT_ATOMS: atom_id res chain seq x y z
N MET A 1 12.39 14.47 -15.49
CA MET A 1 12.10 14.02 -14.10
C MET A 1 12.84 14.95 -13.16
N SER A 2 12.12 15.62 -12.26
CA SER A 2 12.75 16.53 -11.30
C SER A 2 13.60 15.72 -10.33
N GLU A 3 14.91 15.87 -10.41
CA GLU A 3 15.91 15.16 -9.61
C GLU A 3 15.72 15.44 -8.12
N ALA A 4 15.40 16.69 -7.77
CA ALA A 4 15.14 17.12 -6.38
C ALA A 4 13.93 16.39 -5.75
N LEU A 5 12.84 16.21 -6.51
CA LEU A 5 11.67 15.47 -6.02
C LEU A 5 11.99 13.98 -5.84
N ALA A 6 12.70 13.38 -6.80
CA ALA A 6 13.10 11.98 -6.71
C ALA A 6 14.06 11.73 -5.52
N GLU A 7 14.96 12.65 -5.25
CA GLU A 7 15.88 12.58 -4.12
C GLU A 7 15.14 12.66 -2.78
N GLY A 8 14.17 13.57 -2.63
CA GLY A 8 13.31 13.65 -1.46
C GLY A 8 12.56 12.34 -1.18
N VAL A 9 12.04 11.68 -2.22
CA VAL A 9 11.41 10.36 -2.09
C VAL A 9 12.42 9.31 -1.63
N ASN A 10 13.63 9.29 -2.19
CA ASN A 10 14.66 8.33 -1.81
C ASN A 10 15.09 8.50 -0.35
N ARG A 11 15.31 9.73 0.13
CA ARG A 11 15.62 10.03 1.55
C ARG A 11 14.49 9.56 2.46
N PHE A 12 13.24 9.83 2.10
CA PHE A 12 12.08 9.36 2.85
C PHE A 12 12.05 7.82 2.94
N LEU A 13 12.23 7.10 1.83
CA LEU A 13 12.24 5.64 1.83
C LEU A 13 13.38 5.08 2.69
N GLN A 14 14.55 5.71 2.66
CA GLN A 14 15.67 5.34 3.52
C GLN A 14 15.36 5.55 5.01
N SER A 15 14.72 6.67 5.38
CA SER A 15 14.29 6.90 6.76
C SER A 15 13.29 5.86 7.25
N LEU A 16 12.39 5.43 6.38
CA LEU A 16 11.42 4.37 6.71
C LEU A 16 12.09 3.01 6.99
N ARG A 17 13.15 2.66 6.25
CA ARG A 17 13.94 1.45 6.52
C ARG A 17 14.59 1.51 7.90
N ASN A 18 15.18 2.64 8.23
CA ASN A 18 15.98 2.80 9.44
C ASN A 18 15.11 2.94 10.70
N GLU A 19 14.03 3.73 10.63
CA GLU A 19 13.24 4.12 11.81
C GLU A 19 12.11 3.13 12.13
N ARG A 20 11.49 2.51 11.12
CA ARG A 20 10.23 1.77 11.30
C ARG A 20 10.29 0.28 11.03
N ARG A 21 11.42 -0.27 10.62
CA ARG A 21 11.54 -1.71 10.24
C ARG A 21 10.35 -2.19 9.39
N LEU A 22 9.95 -1.36 8.41
CA LEU A 22 8.81 -1.68 7.57
C LEU A 22 9.09 -2.93 6.75
N SER A 23 8.03 -3.70 6.51
CA SER A 23 8.11 -4.85 5.61
C SER A 23 8.62 -4.40 4.22
N PRO A 24 9.49 -5.20 3.56
CA PRO A 24 9.98 -4.91 2.20
C PRO A 24 8.86 -4.67 1.20
N HIS A 25 7.71 -5.32 1.39
CA HIS A 25 6.52 -5.13 0.56
C HIS A 25 5.91 -3.73 0.71
N THR A 26 5.90 -3.17 1.91
CA THR A 26 5.39 -1.82 2.17
C THR A 26 6.28 -0.77 1.52
N GLU A 27 7.60 -0.93 1.64
CA GLU A 27 8.57 -0.05 1.01
C GLU A 27 8.45 -0.07 -0.52
N SER A 28 8.40 -1.25 -1.13
CA SER A 28 8.22 -1.40 -2.58
C SER A 28 6.91 -0.77 -3.06
N ALA A 29 5.82 -0.92 -2.29
CA ALA A 29 4.55 -0.29 -2.61
C ALA A 29 4.63 1.23 -2.51
N TYR A 30 5.25 1.78 -1.46
CA TYR A 30 5.45 3.22 -1.30
C TYR A 30 6.33 3.81 -2.40
N ASN A 31 7.44 3.15 -2.73
CA ASN A 31 8.30 3.58 -3.83
C ASN A 31 7.52 3.70 -5.16
N ARG A 32 6.74 2.68 -5.51
CA ARG A 32 5.91 2.68 -6.73
C ARG A 32 4.88 3.81 -6.71
N ASP A 33 4.20 4.00 -5.58
CA ASP A 33 3.16 5.02 -5.45
C ASP A 33 3.74 6.45 -5.52
N LEU A 34 4.87 6.69 -4.85
CA LEU A 34 5.53 8.01 -4.82
C LEU A 34 6.20 8.36 -6.15
N ARG A 35 6.77 7.38 -6.86
CA ARG A 35 7.24 7.61 -8.24
C ARG A 35 6.13 8.08 -9.16
N THR A 36 4.90 7.63 -8.96
CA THR A 36 3.74 8.11 -9.73
C THR A 36 3.41 9.58 -9.39
N LEU A 37 3.61 9.99 -8.13
CA LEU A 37 3.45 11.40 -7.74
C LEU A 37 4.54 12.27 -8.39
N VAL A 38 5.79 11.83 -8.39
CA VAL A 38 6.89 12.54 -9.07
C VAL A 38 6.61 12.69 -10.56
N ALA A 39 6.16 11.62 -11.22
CA ALA A 39 5.79 11.69 -12.63
C ALA A 39 4.64 12.68 -12.89
N TYR A 40 3.64 12.74 -11.99
CA TYR A 40 2.59 13.76 -12.05
C TYR A 40 3.16 15.16 -11.92
N CYS A 41 4.08 15.40 -11.01
CA CYS A 41 4.74 16.70 -10.84
C CYS A 41 5.49 17.10 -12.12
N ASP A 42 6.22 16.18 -12.73
CA ASP A 42 6.92 16.42 -14.01
C ASP A 42 5.95 16.79 -15.13
N GLU A 43 4.82 16.06 -15.26
CA GLU A 43 3.78 16.33 -16.26
C GLU A 43 3.18 17.75 -16.10
N HIS A 44 3.22 18.33 -14.88
CA HIS A 44 2.63 19.63 -14.55
C HIS A 44 3.67 20.74 -14.30
N GLY A 45 4.96 20.48 -14.59
CA GLY A 45 6.03 21.46 -14.43
C GLY A 45 6.36 21.82 -12.97
N ILE A 46 5.97 20.98 -12.01
CA ILE A 46 6.25 21.17 -10.58
C ILE A 46 7.63 20.60 -10.28
N THR A 47 8.57 21.44 -9.94
CA THR A 47 9.99 21.08 -9.74
C THR A 47 10.42 20.99 -8.28
N ALA A 48 9.58 21.48 -7.35
CA ALA A 48 9.85 21.48 -5.91
C ALA A 48 8.58 21.14 -5.11
N TRP A 49 8.76 20.57 -3.91
CA TRP A 49 7.65 20.13 -3.05
C TRP A 49 6.75 21.26 -2.57
N ASP A 50 7.28 22.46 -2.37
CA ASP A 50 6.53 23.65 -1.98
C ASP A 50 5.65 24.22 -3.11
N GLY A 51 5.88 23.83 -4.36
CA GLY A 51 5.01 24.11 -5.49
C GLY A 51 3.71 23.30 -5.52
N LEU A 52 3.59 22.28 -4.66
CA LEU A 52 2.35 21.50 -4.54
C LEU A 52 1.34 22.19 -3.63
N ASP A 53 0.12 22.28 -4.11
CA ASP A 53 -1.05 22.75 -3.37
C ASP A 53 -2.14 21.67 -3.25
N PRO A 54 -3.20 21.88 -2.45
CA PRO A 54 -4.29 20.91 -2.32
C PRO A 54 -5.02 20.59 -3.63
N GLN A 55 -5.03 21.54 -4.59
CA GLN A 55 -5.66 21.33 -5.90
C GLN A 55 -4.86 20.34 -6.75
N HIS A 56 -3.53 20.43 -6.73
CA HIS A 56 -2.65 19.47 -7.39
C HIS A 56 -2.86 18.06 -6.84
N ILE A 57 -2.98 17.90 -5.51
CA ILE A 57 -3.19 16.57 -4.90
C ILE A 57 -4.58 16.03 -5.23
N ARG A 58 -5.62 16.86 -5.26
CA ARG A 58 -6.97 16.45 -5.73
C ARG A 58 -6.93 15.99 -7.19
N SER A 59 -6.27 16.76 -8.05
CA SER A 59 -6.11 16.43 -9.48
C SER A 59 -5.34 15.14 -9.69
N PHE A 60 -4.26 14.93 -8.92
CA PHE A 60 -3.51 13.68 -8.92
C PHE A 60 -4.37 12.47 -8.53
N ALA A 61 -5.15 12.57 -7.44
CA ALA A 61 -6.06 11.50 -7.02
C ALA A 61 -7.13 11.21 -8.09
N ALA A 62 -7.71 12.25 -8.70
CA ALA A 62 -8.68 12.13 -9.79
C ALA A 62 -8.05 11.50 -11.03
N GLN A 63 -6.82 11.86 -11.40
CA GLN A 63 -6.09 11.25 -12.52
C GLN A 63 -5.84 9.75 -12.28
N CYS A 64 -5.44 9.37 -11.06
CA CYS A 64 -5.28 7.97 -10.69
C CYS A 64 -6.58 7.18 -10.87
N HIS A 65 -7.70 7.75 -10.46
CA HIS A 65 -9.02 7.13 -10.61
C HIS A 65 -9.43 7.00 -12.09
N ARG A 66 -9.24 8.05 -12.89
CA ARG A 66 -9.51 8.02 -14.35
C ARG A 66 -8.64 7.00 -15.08
N ARG A 67 -7.41 6.76 -14.63
CA ARG A 67 -6.52 5.70 -15.16
C ARG A 67 -6.92 4.29 -14.72
N GLY A 68 -8.08 4.10 -14.08
CA GLY A 68 -8.64 2.80 -13.72
C GLY A 68 -8.15 2.22 -12.40
N LEU A 69 -7.46 2.99 -11.56
CA LEU A 69 -7.04 2.47 -10.25
C LEU A 69 -8.27 2.25 -9.35
N ALA A 70 -8.29 1.09 -8.70
CA ALA A 70 -9.31 0.80 -7.69
C ALA A 70 -9.25 1.82 -6.53
N PRO A 71 -10.40 2.20 -5.94
CA PRO A 71 -10.46 3.18 -4.85
C PRO A 71 -9.49 2.88 -3.69
N ARG A 72 -9.32 1.60 -3.33
CA ARG A 72 -8.37 1.16 -2.29
C ARG A 72 -6.90 1.46 -2.66
N SER A 73 -6.55 1.34 -3.94
CA SER A 73 -5.21 1.67 -4.44
C SER A 73 -4.96 3.19 -4.42
N VAL A 74 -5.97 4.00 -4.75
CA VAL A 74 -5.90 5.46 -4.63
C VAL A 74 -5.76 5.87 -3.16
N GLN A 75 -6.50 5.24 -2.24
CA GLN A 75 -6.37 5.46 -0.80
C GLN A 75 -4.94 5.17 -0.30
N ARG A 76 -4.38 4.02 -0.69
CA ARG A 76 -3.00 3.66 -0.32
C ARG A 76 -1.99 4.67 -0.85
N ARG A 77 -2.14 5.09 -2.11
CA ARG A 77 -1.28 6.09 -2.75
C ARG A 77 -1.32 7.45 -2.02
N LEU A 78 -2.51 7.93 -1.66
CA LEU A 78 -2.65 9.14 -0.85
C LEU A 78 -2.06 8.97 0.56
N SER A 79 -2.14 7.78 1.15
CA SER A 79 -1.50 7.49 2.44
C SER A 79 0.03 7.54 2.35
N ALA A 80 0.62 7.00 1.28
CA ALA A 80 2.06 7.13 1.01
C ALA A 80 2.47 8.60 0.81
N THR A 81 1.68 9.36 0.04
CA THR A 81 1.88 10.80 -0.19
C THR A 81 1.86 11.60 1.12
N ARG A 82 0.87 11.37 1.99
CA ARG A 82 0.79 12.00 3.33
C ARG A 82 1.97 11.64 4.22
N SER A 83 2.44 10.41 4.14
CA SER A 83 3.61 9.98 4.91
C SER A 83 4.89 10.68 4.44
N LEU A 84 5.05 10.86 3.12
CA LEU A 84 6.12 11.67 2.54
C LEU A 84 6.03 13.13 2.99
N PHE A 85 4.87 13.78 2.89
CA PHE A 85 4.73 15.19 3.27
C PHE A 85 5.00 15.42 4.76
N ARG A 86 4.57 14.51 5.64
CA ARG A 86 4.93 14.58 7.07
C ARG A 86 6.44 14.47 7.29
N TYR A 87 7.12 13.64 6.53
CA TYR A 87 8.57 13.56 6.55
C TYR A 87 9.20 14.88 6.09
N LEU A 88 8.80 15.43 4.95
CA LEU A 88 9.33 16.68 4.40
C LEU A 88 9.07 17.88 5.33
N ILE A 89 7.94 17.90 6.05
CA ILE A 89 7.67 18.93 7.07
C ILE A 89 8.64 18.78 8.24
N ARG A 90 8.90 17.56 8.70
CA ARG A 90 9.87 17.29 9.77
C ARG A 90 11.28 17.72 9.40
N GLU A 91 11.67 17.51 8.15
CA GLU A 91 12.98 17.93 7.62
C GLU A 91 13.03 19.45 7.25
N GLY A 92 11.93 20.18 7.39
CA GLY A 92 11.87 21.61 7.09
C GLY A 92 11.78 21.97 5.61
N GLU A 93 11.60 20.97 4.73
CA GLU A 93 11.49 21.17 3.28
C GLU A 93 10.07 21.57 2.84
N LEU A 94 9.08 21.39 3.70
CA LEU A 94 7.70 21.74 3.46
C LEU A 94 7.09 22.41 4.70
N LYS A 95 6.34 23.49 4.53
CA LYS A 95 5.73 24.22 5.65
C LYS A 95 4.35 23.68 6.04
N ARG A 96 3.61 23.09 5.10
CA ARG A 96 2.24 22.57 5.28
C ARG A 96 2.03 21.31 4.44
N ASP A 97 1.16 20.44 4.91
CA ASP A 97 0.75 19.24 4.16
C ASP A 97 -0.30 19.61 3.11
N PRO A 98 0.00 19.61 1.80
CA PRO A 98 -0.97 19.90 0.77
C PRO A 98 -2.04 18.80 0.60
N SER A 99 -1.89 17.67 1.24
CA SER A 99 -2.86 16.57 1.18
C SER A 99 -3.82 16.50 2.38
N ALA A 100 -3.69 17.41 3.35
CA ALA A 100 -4.44 17.36 4.62
C ALA A 100 -5.96 17.25 4.39
N ASP A 101 -6.52 18.08 3.50
CA ASP A 101 -7.96 18.16 3.22
C ASP A 101 -8.40 17.34 2.01
N VAL A 102 -7.51 16.54 1.43
CA VAL A 102 -7.83 15.75 0.24
C VAL A 102 -8.42 14.40 0.65
N GLN A 103 -9.70 14.19 0.34
CA GLN A 103 -10.37 12.92 0.61
C GLN A 103 -10.11 11.92 -0.52
N ALA A 104 -9.81 10.69 -0.12
CA ALA A 104 -9.73 9.58 -1.07
C ALA A 104 -11.14 9.14 -1.51
N PRO A 105 -11.29 8.57 -2.73
CA PRO A 105 -12.53 7.96 -3.15
C PRO A 105 -13.03 6.93 -2.13
N LYS A 106 -14.35 6.96 -1.84
CA LYS A 106 -14.96 5.98 -0.94
C LYS A 106 -14.83 4.57 -1.55
N SER A 107 -14.22 3.66 -0.82
CA SER A 107 -14.20 2.24 -1.17
C SER A 107 -15.36 1.54 -0.48
N ARG A 108 -16.16 0.78 -1.22
CA ARG A 108 -17.13 -0.12 -0.60
C ARG A 108 -16.35 -1.17 0.22
N LYS A 109 -16.53 -1.18 1.53
CA LYS A 109 -16.04 -2.28 2.36
C LYS A 109 -16.83 -3.53 2.01
N ARG A 110 -16.25 -4.43 1.24
CA ARG A 110 -16.77 -5.79 1.17
C ARG A 110 -16.30 -6.51 2.42
N LEU A 111 -17.25 -7.01 3.20
CA LEU A 111 -16.93 -7.92 4.30
C LEU A 111 -16.32 -9.20 3.67
N PRO A 112 -15.30 -9.77 4.30
CA PRO A 112 -14.79 -11.07 3.88
C PRO A 112 -15.94 -12.09 3.89
N VAL A 113 -15.99 -12.93 2.89
CA VAL A 113 -16.84 -14.11 2.93
C VAL A 113 -16.19 -15.09 3.88
N THR A 114 -16.83 -15.37 5.00
CA THR A 114 -16.39 -16.36 5.97
C THR A 114 -17.14 -17.66 5.72
N LEU A 115 -16.45 -18.78 5.84
CA LEU A 115 -17.07 -20.10 5.87
C LEU A 115 -17.61 -20.34 7.30
N ASP A 116 -18.78 -20.97 7.40
CA ASP A 116 -19.27 -21.49 8.68
C ASP A 116 -18.47 -22.73 9.09
N ALA A 117 -18.63 -23.14 10.36
CA ALA A 117 -17.87 -24.26 10.92
C ALA A 117 -18.12 -25.58 10.17
N ASP A 118 -19.36 -25.83 9.76
CA ASP A 118 -19.73 -27.06 9.07
C ASP A 118 -19.16 -27.12 7.66
N THR A 119 -19.17 -25.99 6.96
CA THR A 119 -18.54 -25.88 5.63
C THR A 119 -17.01 -25.99 5.72
N MET A 120 -16.40 -25.44 6.76
CA MET A 120 -14.97 -25.59 7.00
C MET A 120 -14.61 -27.05 7.34
N ALA A 121 -15.38 -27.72 8.20
CA ALA A 121 -15.16 -29.12 8.50
C ALA A 121 -15.21 -29.98 7.23
N ARG A 122 -16.21 -29.80 6.39
CA ARG A 122 -16.31 -30.50 5.10
C ARG A 122 -15.16 -30.18 4.16
N LEU A 123 -14.66 -28.96 4.16
CA LEU A 123 -13.49 -28.58 3.36
C LEU A 123 -12.22 -29.33 3.80
N LEU A 124 -12.09 -29.60 5.12
CA LEU A 124 -10.96 -30.30 5.68
C LEU A 124 -11.10 -31.85 5.62
N GLU A 125 -12.32 -32.36 5.38
CA GLU A 125 -12.62 -33.81 5.23
C GLU A 125 -12.45 -34.27 3.79
N PHE A 126 -11.23 -34.21 3.23
CA PHE A 126 -10.95 -34.80 1.93
C PHE A 126 -10.05 -36.05 2.05
N ARG A 127 -10.12 -36.91 1.04
CA ARG A 127 -9.35 -38.16 1.02
C ARG A 127 -7.87 -37.87 0.91
N THR A 128 -7.08 -38.61 1.65
CA THR A 128 -5.61 -38.50 1.67
C THR A 128 -5.01 -39.76 1.06
N ASP A 129 -5.27 -39.98 -0.24
CA ASP A 129 -4.87 -41.21 -0.94
C ASP A 129 -3.41 -41.21 -1.37
N ASP A 130 -2.74 -40.05 -1.33
CA ASP A 130 -1.32 -39.90 -1.64
C ASP A 130 -0.61 -38.94 -0.67
N SER A 131 0.73 -38.90 -0.75
CA SER A 131 1.56 -38.09 0.14
C SER A 131 1.34 -36.59 -0.02
N LEU A 132 0.95 -36.11 -1.21
CA LEU A 132 0.66 -34.71 -1.45
C LEU A 132 -0.66 -34.32 -0.81
N ALA A 133 -1.68 -35.19 -0.90
CA ALA A 133 -2.97 -34.94 -0.24
C ALA A 133 -2.83 -34.92 1.29
N VAL A 134 -1.98 -35.79 1.88
CA VAL A 134 -1.67 -35.76 3.30
C VAL A 134 -1.00 -34.45 3.71
N ARG A 135 -0.01 -33.99 2.95
CA ARG A 135 0.67 -32.72 3.17
C ARG A 135 -0.30 -31.55 3.08
N ASP A 136 -1.11 -31.49 2.03
CA ASP A 136 -2.03 -30.39 1.77
C ASP A 136 -3.12 -30.31 2.86
N LYS A 137 -3.60 -31.45 3.34
CA LYS A 137 -4.51 -31.51 4.50
C LYS A 137 -3.85 -30.96 5.76
N ALA A 138 -2.63 -31.36 6.07
CA ALA A 138 -1.90 -30.87 7.24
C ALA A 138 -1.67 -29.35 7.18
N ILE A 139 -1.36 -28.80 5.99
CA ILE A 139 -1.22 -27.36 5.76
C ILE A 139 -2.55 -26.64 6.02
N MET A 140 -3.67 -27.15 5.50
CA MET A 140 -4.99 -26.54 5.68
C MET A 140 -5.44 -26.60 7.14
N GLU A 141 -5.24 -27.70 7.83
CA GLU A 141 -5.53 -27.84 9.27
C GLU A 141 -4.67 -26.89 10.11
N LEU A 142 -3.39 -26.72 9.75
CA LEU A 142 -2.50 -25.76 10.42
C LEU A 142 -2.97 -24.33 10.22
N PHE A 143 -3.37 -23.91 9.01
CA PHE A 143 -3.96 -22.60 8.78
C PHE A 143 -5.24 -22.37 9.60
N TYR A 144 -6.11 -23.36 9.64
CA TYR A 144 -7.38 -23.23 10.35
C TYR A 144 -7.18 -23.15 11.86
N SER A 145 -6.31 -23.99 12.42
CA SER A 145 -6.09 -24.07 13.88
C SER A 145 -5.26 -22.91 14.43
N SER A 146 -4.26 -22.42 13.67
CA SER A 146 -3.31 -21.42 14.15
C SER A 146 -3.57 -20.01 13.59
N GLY A 147 -4.35 -19.88 12.52
CA GLY A 147 -4.57 -18.60 11.85
C GLY A 147 -3.32 -18.00 11.20
N LEU A 148 -2.29 -18.80 10.94
CA LEU A 148 -1.06 -18.37 10.28
C LEU A 148 -1.33 -17.76 8.90
N ARG A 149 -0.52 -16.78 8.53
CA ARG A 149 -0.49 -16.29 7.14
C ARG A 149 0.41 -17.19 6.31
N LEU A 150 0.13 -17.29 4.99
CA LEU A 150 0.94 -18.09 4.08
C LEU A 150 2.45 -17.78 4.18
N ALA A 151 2.82 -16.53 4.30
CA ALA A 151 4.22 -16.11 4.45
C ALA A 151 4.87 -16.61 5.77
N GLU A 152 4.07 -16.75 6.83
CA GLU A 152 4.54 -17.25 8.13
C GLU A 152 4.70 -18.78 8.12
N LEU A 153 3.95 -19.47 7.27
CA LEU A 153 4.11 -20.92 7.07
C LEU A 153 5.33 -21.25 6.22
N LEU A 154 5.73 -20.35 5.31
CA LEU A 154 6.83 -20.56 4.36
C LEU A 154 8.18 -20.00 4.87
N SER A 155 8.20 -19.37 6.04
CA SER A 155 9.42 -18.84 6.67
C SER A 155 10.05 -19.85 7.58
#